data_3f44518897c96b47729a3b67ae7f53de
#
_entry.id   3f44518897c96b47729a3b67ae7f53de
#
_cell.length_a   1.000
_cell.length_b   1.000
_cell.length_c   1.000
_cell.angle_alpha   90.00
_cell.angle_beta   90.00
_cell.angle_gamma   90.00
#
_symmetry.space_group_name_H-M   'P 1'
#
loop_
_entity.id
_entity.type
_entity.pdbx_description
1 polymer ?
#
loop_
_entity_poly.entity_id
_entity_poly.type
_entity_poly.pdbx_seq_one_letter_code
_entity_poly.pdbx_strand_id
1 'polypeptide(L)'
;MSYEFAKKEIGDYRITIYQDEDAECPCSAWDLAGVYLWEYTSCGSGRLSNGCNWDEIYDRKYDTNDHSLQDALRELVYKYVPQNRLVKYLKSNKHRSAKLSYDRSSHIWELDYYDSREAYKTSVEFTPYEIKNYDMRAEMIEPMNNEDLIWLLDDIAYEIVIYEWSSTGYCQGDYVEGVAYCDKERFKKMVDTNTKNWKNRAIELFESEVKDIGMWMWGDVKGFFLEKKRHYTKMYEDGETSDSYEWEEIDSCCGYYYDDADDIIEEVIKEHGLQPKDAA
;
A
#
# COMPACT_ATOMS: atom_id res chain seq x y z
N MET A 1 2.22 -2.89 26.73
CA MET A 1 3.64 -3.31 26.91
C MET A 1 4.13 -3.60 25.51
N SER A 2 4.90 -2.71 24.91
CA SER A 2 5.40 -2.85 23.55
C SER A 2 6.32 -4.07 23.44
N TYR A 3 6.25 -4.75 22.30
CA TYR A 3 7.10 -5.91 22.02
C TYR A 3 8.57 -5.46 21.87
N GLU A 4 9.52 -6.16 22.54
CA GLU A 4 10.96 -5.93 22.44
C GLU A 4 11.53 -6.80 21.31
N PHE A 5 12.07 -6.17 20.26
CA PHE A 5 12.69 -6.87 19.14
C PHE A 5 14.15 -7.27 19.43
N ALA A 6 14.92 -6.34 19.98
CA ALA A 6 16.33 -6.54 20.28
C ALA A 6 16.80 -5.66 21.45
N LYS A 7 17.90 -6.09 22.06
CA LYS A 7 18.56 -5.35 23.14
C LYS A 7 20.07 -5.54 23.08
N LYS A 8 20.83 -4.46 23.22
CA LYS A 8 22.30 -4.49 23.24
C LYS A 8 22.87 -3.59 24.32
N GLU A 9 23.78 -4.13 25.12
CA GLU A 9 24.54 -3.36 26.10
C GLU A 9 25.96 -3.09 25.61
N ILE A 10 26.43 -1.84 25.72
CA ILE A 10 27.74 -1.37 25.28
C ILE A 10 28.34 -0.51 26.40
N GLY A 11 29.19 -1.10 27.22
CA GLY A 11 29.75 -0.42 28.40
C GLY A 11 28.67 0.00 29.40
N ASP A 12 28.51 1.29 29.60
CA ASP A 12 27.48 1.85 30.50
C ASP A 12 26.18 2.21 29.76
N TYR A 13 26.03 1.82 28.51
CA TYR A 13 24.86 2.13 27.70
C TYR A 13 24.08 0.87 27.35
N ARG A 14 22.76 1.04 27.19
CA ARG A 14 21.84 0.01 26.76
C ARG A 14 20.95 0.58 25.65
N ILE A 15 20.89 -0.12 24.53
CA ILE A 15 19.97 0.17 23.44
C ILE A 15 18.90 -0.92 23.46
N THR A 16 17.64 -0.54 23.49
CA THR A 16 16.50 -1.44 23.40
C THR A 16 15.66 -1.05 22.19
N ILE A 17 15.43 -1.99 21.29
CA ILE A 17 14.55 -1.81 20.12
C ILE A 17 13.18 -2.39 20.47
N TYR A 18 12.15 -1.58 20.32
CA TYR A 18 10.78 -1.94 20.63
C TYR A 18 9.84 -1.70 19.46
N GLN A 19 8.64 -2.30 19.51
CA GLN A 19 7.57 -2.03 18.56
C GLN A 19 6.97 -0.65 18.81
N ASP A 20 6.89 0.15 17.76
CA ASP A 20 6.19 1.43 17.78
C ASP A 20 4.69 1.19 17.53
N GLU A 21 3.93 1.07 18.63
CA GLU A 21 2.48 0.84 18.58
C GLU A 21 1.68 2.06 18.11
N ASP A 22 2.30 3.25 18.16
CA ASP A 22 1.69 4.54 17.82
C ASP A 22 2.13 5.05 16.43
N ALA A 23 2.83 4.21 15.65
CA ALA A 23 3.30 4.59 14.31
C ALA A 23 2.16 5.07 13.42
N GLU A 24 2.32 6.25 12.83
CA GLU A 24 1.35 6.79 11.90
C GLU A 24 1.40 6.05 10.54
N CYS A 25 0.24 5.94 9.90
CA CYS A 25 0.16 5.34 8.57
C CYS A 25 0.97 6.16 7.55
N PRO A 26 1.93 5.55 6.82
CA PRO A 26 2.71 6.26 5.82
C PRO A 26 1.86 7.02 4.80
N CYS A 27 0.71 6.46 4.41
CA CYS A 27 -0.20 7.12 3.46
C CYS A 27 -0.77 8.45 3.96
N SER A 28 -0.89 8.64 5.28
CA SER A 28 -1.40 9.89 5.87
C SER A 28 -0.31 10.82 6.37
N ALA A 29 0.85 10.26 6.73
CA ALA A 29 1.95 11.01 7.32
C ALA A 29 2.99 11.50 6.30
N TRP A 30 3.09 10.84 5.14
CA TRP A 30 4.13 11.10 4.15
C TRP A 30 3.56 11.55 2.81
N ASP A 31 4.36 12.32 2.08
CA ASP A 31 4.08 12.67 0.68
C ASP A 31 4.49 11.51 -0.24
N LEU A 32 3.61 10.50 -0.35
CA LEU A 32 3.85 9.34 -1.20
C LEU A 32 3.61 9.64 -2.68
N ALA A 33 4.41 8.99 -3.56
CA ALA A 33 4.27 9.12 -5.00
C ALA A 33 2.97 8.47 -5.50
N GLY A 34 2.54 7.38 -4.86
CA GLY A 34 1.34 6.63 -5.20
C GLY A 34 0.11 7.03 -4.41
N VAL A 35 -1.05 6.63 -4.94
CA VAL A 35 -2.29 6.47 -4.19
C VAL A 35 -2.48 4.98 -3.96
N TYR A 36 -2.69 4.57 -2.72
CA TYR A 36 -2.69 3.17 -2.31
C TYR A 36 -4.09 2.73 -1.92
N LEU A 37 -4.55 1.66 -2.53
CA LEU A 37 -5.84 1.04 -2.29
C LEU A 37 -5.62 -0.43 -1.98
N TRP A 38 -6.35 -0.96 -1.00
CA TRP A 38 -6.22 -2.37 -0.64
C TRP A 38 -7.48 -2.95 -0.01
N GLU A 39 -7.59 -4.27 -0.10
CA GLU A 39 -8.56 -5.08 0.60
C GLU A 39 -7.82 -5.98 1.61
N TYR A 40 -8.30 -6.00 2.83
CA TYR A 40 -7.73 -6.80 3.90
C TYR A 40 -8.56 -8.08 4.11
N THR A 41 -7.91 -9.22 4.06
CA THR A 41 -8.50 -10.51 4.34
C THR A 41 -7.90 -11.10 5.62
N SER A 42 -8.73 -11.24 6.66
CA SER A 42 -8.37 -11.90 7.91
C SER A 42 -9.16 -13.17 8.07
N CYS A 43 -8.49 -14.32 8.10
CA CYS A 43 -9.05 -15.65 8.42
C CYS A 43 -10.46 -15.91 7.86
N GLY A 44 -10.73 -15.47 6.64
CA GLY A 44 -12.00 -15.67 5.93
C GLY A 44 -13.07 -14.62 6.16
N SER A 45 -12.80 -13.57 6.88
CA SER A 45 -13.64 -12.37 6.92
C SER A 45 -13.02 -11.29 6.08
N GLY A 46 -13.41 -11.18 4.79
CA GLY A 46 -13.06 -10.03 3.98
C GLY A 46 -13.52 -8.75 4.65
N ARG A 47 -12.61 -7.93 5.13
CA ARG A 47 -12.88 -6.56 5.55
C ARG A 47 -12.12 -5.65 4.62
N LEU A 48 -12.85 -4.78 3.97
CA LEU A 48 -12.30 -3.59 3.34
C LEU A 48 -11.78 -2.70 4.47
N SER A 49 -10.47 -2.57 4.58
CA SER A 49 -9.91 -1.44 5.27
C SER A 49 -9.73 -0.36 4.22
N ASN A 50 -10.35 0.78 4.44
CA ASN A 50 -10.14 1.94 3.59
C ASN A 50 -8.65 2.22 3.55
N GLY A 51 -8.03 1.95 2.39
CA GLY A 51 -6.73 2.50 2.09
C GLY A 51 -6.79 4.00 2.27
N CYS A 52 -5.71 4.59 2.71
CA CYS A 52 -5.61 6.03 2.77
C CYS A 52 -5.84 6.58 1.36
N ASN A 53 -6.66 7.63 1.23
CA ASN A 53 -6.93 8.36 -0.01
C ASN A 53 -8.07 7.85 -0.90
N TRP A 54 -9.01 7.08 -0.38
CA TRP A 54 -10.27 6.82 -1.08
C TRP A 54 -10.96 8.12 -1.54
N ASP A 55 -10.83 9.21 -0.77
CA ASP A 55 -11.37 10.54 -1.08
C ASP A 55 -10.82 11.14 -2.38
N GLU A 56 -9.66 10.68 -2.87
CA GLU A 56 -9.08 11.13 -4.13
C GLU A 56 -9.74 10.47 -5.34
N ILE A 57 -10.36 9.31 -5.17
CA ILE A 57 -11.00 8.55 -6.25
C ILE A 57 -12.49 8.82 -6.29
N TYR A 58 -13.13 8.78 -5.14
CA TYR A 58 -14.57 8.99 -5.03
C TYR A 58 -14.85 10.46 -4.76
N ASP A 59 -15.55 11.12 -5.69
CA ASP A 59 -16.16 12.40 -5.40
C ASP A 59 -17.12 12.20 -4.21
N ARG A 60 -16.93 12.96 -3.12
CA ARG A 60 -17.64 12.85 -1.82
C ARG A 60 -19.19 12.78 -1.90
N LYS A 61 -19.72 12.74 -3.10
CA LYS A 61 -21.14 12.64 -3.40
C LYS A 61 -21.78 11.29 -3.06
N TYR A 62 -20.98 10.24 -2.93
CA TYR A 62 -21.44 8.87 -2.66
C TYR A 62 -20.82 8.38 -1.36
N ASP A 63 -21.40 8.82 -0.24
CA ASP A 63 -21.09 8.33 1.11
C ASP A 63 -21.71 6.94 1.29
N THR A 64 -21.13 5.94 0.64
CA THR A 64 -21.44 4.53 0.88
C THR A 64 -20.23 3.86 1.50
N ASN A 65 -20.43 3.32 2.71
CA ASN A 65 -19.39 2.62 3.49
C ASN A 65 -18.90 1.29 2.88
N ASP A 66 -19.26 1.00 1.63
CA ASP A 66 -19.02 -0.29 0.96
C ASP A 66 -18.25 -0.11 -0.36
N HIS A 67 -17.15 0.64 -0.34
CA HIS A 67 -16.26 0.75 -1.51
C HIS A 67 -15.41 -0.52 -1.64
N SER A 68 -15.44 -1.15 -2.81
CA SER A 68 -14.59 -2.26 -3.15
C SER A 68 -13.38 -1.81 -3.99
N LEU A 69 -12.31 -2.58 -3.98
CA LEU A 69 -11.18 -2.37 -4.89
C LEU A 69 -11.65 -2.38 -6.35
N GLN A 70 -12.62 -3.25 -6.68
CA GLN A 70 -13.21 -3.33 -8.01
C GLN A 70 -13.90 -2.02 -8.42
N ASP A 71 -14.64 -1.38 -7.52
CA ASP A 71 -15.32 -0.11 -7.81
C ASP A 71 -14.31 1.01 -8.06
N ALA A 72 -13.25 1.07 -7.24
CA ALA A 72 -12.16 2.01 -7.46
C ALA A 72 -11.48 1.81 -8.82
N LEU A 73 -11.19 0.57 -9.20
CA LEU A 73 -10.63 0.26 -10.50
C LEU A 73 -11.56 0.65 -11.66
N ARG A 74 -12.89 0.46 -11.51
CA ARG A 74 -13.88 0.92 -12.50
C ARG A 74 -13.84 2.44 -12.68
N GLU A 75 -13.78 3.19 -11.58
CA GLU A 75 -13.65 4.66 -11.62
C GLU A 75 -12.36 5.10 -12.31
N LEU A 76 -11.22 4.46 -12.02
CA LEU A 76 -9.96 4.75 -12.69
C LEU A 76 -10.02 4.45 -14.20
N VAL A 77 -10.59 3.30 -14.61
CA VAL A 77 -10.79 2.97 -16.02
C VAL A 77 -11.71 3.99 -16.68
N TYR A 78 -12.82 4.36 -16.04
CA TYR A 78 -13.72 5.36 -16.55
C TYR A 78 -13.03 6.72 -16.74
N LYS A 79 -12.15 7.11 -15.82
CA LYS A 79 -11.41 8.38 -15.88
C LYS A 79 -10.32 8.38 -16.95
N TYR A 80 -9.53 7.31 -17.07
CA TYR A 80 -8.29 7.31 -17.86
C TYR A 80 -8.37 6.54 -19.18
N VAL A 81 -9.41 5.71 -19.42
CA VAL A 81 -9.56 4.93 -20.66
C VAL A 81 -10.63 5.54 -21.56
N PRO A 82 -10.27 6.12 -22.72
CA PRO A 82 -11.24 6.64 -23.66
C PRO A 82 -12.12 5.54 -24.27
N GLN A 83 -13.40 5.82 -24.52
CA GLN A 83 -14.37 4.86 -25.06
C GLN A 83 -13.89 4.15 -26.33
N ASN A 84 -13.29 4.87 -27.26
CA ASN A 84 -12.82 4.28 -28.52
C ASN A 84 -11.72 3.21 -28.31
N ARG A 85 -10.90 3.36 -27.27
CA ARG A 85 -9.88 2.37 -26.89
C ARG A 85 -10.51 1.18 -26.17
N LEU A 86 -11.45 1.44 -25.26
CA LEU A 86 -12.22 0.40 -24.58
C LEU A 86 -12.96 -0.48 -25.59
N VAL A 87 -13.67 0.13 -26.54
CA VAL A 87 -14.36 -0.59 -27.63
C VAL A 87 -13.39 -1.41 -28.48
N LYS A 88 -12.20 -0.86 -28.79
CA LYS A 88 -11.17 -1.59 -29.53
C LYS A 88 -10.66 -2.79 -28.76
N TYR A 89 -10.44 -2.61 -27.46
CA TYR A 89 -10.03 -3.67 -26.54
C TYR A 89 -11.05 -4.81 -26.52
N LEU A 90 -12.31 -4.51 -26.25
CA LEU A 90 -13.38 -5.50 -26.16
C LEU A 90 -13.61 -6.27 -27.47
N LYS A 91 -13.32 -5.65 -28.63
CA LYS A 91 -13.39 -6.30 -29.94
C LYS A 91 -12.18 -7.18 -30.26
N SER A 92 -11.08 -7.07 -29.54
CA SER A 92 -9.81 -7.70 -29.96
C SER A 92 -9.70 -9.19 -29.68
N ASN A 93 -10.67 -9.82 -29.05
CA ASN A 93 -10.68 -11.23 -28.62
C ASN A 93 -9.47 -11.67 -27.73
N LYS A 94 -8.70 -10.71 -27.22
CA LYS A 94 -7.51 -11.00 -26.40
C LYS A 94 -7.84 -11.24 -24.94
N HIS A 95 -9.08 -10.95 -24.54
CA HIS A 95 -9.45 -10.88 -23.14
C HIS A 95 -10.47 -11.95 -22.78
N ARG A 96 -10.34 -12.44 -21.54
CA ARG A 96 -11.05 -13.64 -21.09
C ARG A 96 -12.38 -13.34 -20.44
N SER A 97 -12.57 -12.16 -19.83
CA SER A 97 -13.77 -11.90 -19.04
C SER A 97 -14.83 -11.14 -19.80
N ALA A 98 -14.48 -10.23 -20.67
CA ALA A 98 -15.47 -9.44 -21.43
C ALA A 98 -15.15 -9.37 -22.93
N LYS A 99 -16.18 -9.47 -23.77
CA LYS A 99 -16.05 -9.46 -25.23
C LYS A 99 -17.22 -8.74 -25.88
N LEU A 100 -16.89 -7.80 -26.76
CA LEU A 100 -17.89 -7.11 -27.56
C LEU A 100 -17.96 -7.73 -28.96
N SER A 101 -19.06 -8.38 -29.30
CA SER A 101 -19.33 -9.00 -30.58
C SER A 101 -20.49 -8.32 -31.30
N TYR A 102 -20.49 -8.39 -32.66
CA TYR A 102 -21.56 -7.79 -33.45
C TYR A 102 -22.46 -8.88 -34.02
N ASP A 103 -23.74 -8.86 -33.60
CA ASP A 103 -24.75 -9.71 -34.22
C ASP A 103 -25.27 -9.06 -35.53
N ARG A 104 -25.04 -9.73 -36.64
CA ARG A 104 -25.44 -9.27 -37.97
C ARG A 104 -26.93 -9.40 -38.22
N SER A 105 -27.61 -10.28 -37.48
CA SER A 105 -29.04 -10.55 -37.70
C SER A 105 -29.91 -9.47 -37.05
N SER A 106 -29.53 -9.02 -35.86
CA SER A 106 -30.24 -7.97 -35.11
C SER A 106 -29.65 -6.58 -35.30
N HIS A 107 -28.48 -6.47 -35.94
CA HIS A 107 -27.72 -5.25 -36.13
C HIS A 107 -27.34 -4.54 -34.79
N ILE A 108 -27.03 -5.32 -33.75
CA ILE A 108 -26.61 -4.83 -32.43
C ILE A 108 -25.22 -5.33 -32.06
N TRP A 109 -24.59 -4.64 -31.14
CA TRP A 109 -23.40 -5.07 -30.44
C TRP A 109 -23.81 -5.72 -29.11
N GLU A 110 -23.31 -6.93 -28.86
CA GLU A 110 -23.53 -7.69 -27.65
C GLU A 110 -22.26 -7.67 -26.82
N LEU A 111 -22.36 -7.25 -25.58
CA LEU A 111 -21.29 -7.36 -24.60
C LEU A 111 -21.51 -8.65 -23.81
N ASP A 112 -20.68 -9.62 -24.08
CA ASP A 112 -20.63 -10.88 -23.36
C ASP A 112 -19.53 -10.82 -22.32
N TYR A 113 -19.77 -11.39 -21.14
CA TYR A 113 -18.75 -11.57 -20.13
C TYR A 113 -18.71 -13.02 -19.66
N TYR A 114 -17.52 -13.42 -19.19
CA TYR A 114 -17.29 -14.77 -18.69
C TYR A 114 -17.55 -14.83 -17.20
N ASP A 115 -18.53 -15.62 -16.81
CA ASP A 115 -18.71 -16.04 -15.43
C ASP A 115 -18.13 -17.45 -15.26
N SER A 116 -17.25 -17.66 -14.27
CA SER A 116 -16.62 -18.96 -14.01
C SER A 116 -17.60 -20.10 -13.72
N ARG A 117 -18.86 -19.78 -13.44
CA ARG A 117 -19.94 -20.74 -13.16
C ARG A 117 -20.81 -21.07 -14.36
N GLU A 118 -20.89 -20.17 -15.29
CA GLU A 118 -21.78 -20.29 -16.47
C GLU A 118 -21.03 -19.75 -17.67
N ALA A 119 -20.84 -20.40 -18.75
CA ALA A 119 -20.25 -19.91 -19.98
C ALA A 119 -20.54 -18.41 -20.26
N TYR A 120 -20.02 -17.85 -21.32
CA TYR A 120 -20.28 -16.45 -21.69
C TYR A 120 -21.78 -16.11 -21.64
N LYS A 121 -22.08 -15.01 -20.97
CA LYS A 121 -23.44 -14.52 -20.77
C LYS A 121 -23.52 -13.07 -21.29
N THR A 122 -24.48 -12.81 -22.14
CA THR A 122 -24.75 -11.44 -22.60
C THR A 122 -25.22 -10.59 -21.45
N SER A 123 -24.49 -9.50 -21.18
CA SER A 123 -24.80 -8.57 -20.12
C SER A 123 -25.58 -7.36 -20.62
N VAL A 124 -25.15 -6.78 -21.73
CA VAL A 124 -25.73 -5.56 -22.29
C VAL A 124 -25.68 -5.58 -23.82
N GLU A 125 -26.69 -5.02 -24.42
CA GLU A 125 -26.79 -4.81 -25.86
C GLU A 125 -26.66 -3.32 -26.20
N PHE A 126 -25.94 -2.99 -27.27
CA PHE A 126 -25.76 -1.64 -27.75
C PHE A 126 -26.05 -1.53 -29.23
N THR A 127 -26.75 -0.50 -29.63
CA THR A 127 -26.82 -0.16 -31.05
C THR A 127 -25.51 0.51 -31.52
N PRO A 128 -25.15 0.40 -32.81
CA PRO A 128 -24.03 1.16 -33.37
C PRO A 128 -24.15 2.66 -33.18
N TYR A 129 -25.37 3.17 -33.11
CA TYR A 129 -25.65 4.58 -32.86
C TYR A 129 -25.26 4.99 -31.43
N GLU A 130 -25.62 4.17 -30.43
CA GLU A 130 -25.28 4.44 -29.03
C GLU A 130 -23.77 4.46 -28.79
N ILE A 131 -23.05 3.43 -29.26
CA ILE A 131 -21.59 3.38 -29.12
C ILE A 131 -20.90 4.59 -29.76
N LYS A 132 -21.50 5.12 -30.84
CA LYS A 132 -20.92 6.27 -31.55
C LYS A 132 -21.24 7.61 -30.91
N ASN A 133 -22.42 7.77 -30.33
CA ASN A 133 -22.95 9.08 -29.95
C ASN A 133 -23.11 9.30 -28.46
N TYR A 134 -23.06 8.25 -27.66
CA TYR A 134 -23.17 8.32 -26.21
C TYR A 134 -21.95 7.76 -25.51
N ASP A 135 -21.74 8.17 -24.26
CA ASP A 135 -20.73 7.57 -23.40
C ASP A 135 -21.30 6.30 -22.75
N MET A 136 -20.85 5.15 -23.25
CA MET A 136 -21.31 3.83 -22.80
C MET A 136 -20.23 3.12 -21.96
N ARG A 137 -19.25 3.87 -21.43
CA ARG A 137 -18.13 3.28 -20.69
C ARG A 137 -18.56 2.61 -19.41
N ALA A 138 -19.48 3.24 -18.66
CA ALA A 138 -19.95 2.69 -17.40
C ALA A 138 -20.55 1.28 -17.59
N GLU A 139 -21.43 1.13 -18.56
CA GLU A 139 -22.09 -0.14 -18.88
C GLU A 139 -21.10 -1.19 -19.40
N MET A 140 -20.07 -0.76 -20.15
CA MET A 140 -19.04 -1.64 -20.66
C MET A 140 -18.04 -2.12 -19.60
N ILE A 141 -17.82 -1.32 -18.55
CA ILE A 141 -16.88 -1.59 -17.47
C ILE A 141 -17.52 -2.45 -16.37
N GLU A 142 -18.83 -2.26 -16.13
CA GLU A 142 -19.58 -2.89 -15.05
C GLU A 142 -19.33 -4.41 -14.91
N PRO A 143 -19.34 -5.23 -15.99
CA PRO A 143 -19.14 -6.67 -15.87
C PRO A 143 -17.69 -7.12 -15.76
N MET A 144 -16.70 -6.20 -15.78
CA MET A 144 -15.29 -6.54 -15.78
C MET A 144 -14.80 -6.89 -14.38
N ASN A 145 -13.91 -7.87 -14.30
CA ASN A 145 -13.21 -8.24 -13.07
C ASN A 145 -11.96 -7.35 -12.85
N ASN A 146 -11.33 -7.48 -11.68
CA ASN A 146 -10.15 -6.69 -11.32
C ASN A 146 -9.00 -6.87 -12.30
N GLU A 147 -8.73 -8.11 -12.75
CA GLU A 147 -7.64 -8.42 -13.68
C GLU A 147 -7.79 -7.66 -15.02
N ASP A 148 -9.00 -7.63 -15.59
CA ASP A 148 -9.24 -6.88 -16.83
C ASP A 148 -9.16 -5.36 -16.62
N LEU A 149 -9.65 -4.86 -15.49
CA LEU A 149 -9.59 -3.43 -15.17
C LEU A 149 -8.14 -2.96 -14.99
N ILE A 150 -7.34 -3.73 -14.27
CA ILE A 150 -5.90 -3.44 -14.09
C ILE A 150 -5.17 -3.48 -15.43
N TRP A 151 -5.43 -4.49 -16.25
CA TRP A 151 -4.82 -4.60 -17.56
C TRP A 151 -5.20 -3.42 -18.49
N LEU A 152 -6.44 -2.94 -18.44
CA LEU A 152 -6.87 -1.74 -19.16
C LEU A 152 -6.08 -0.48 -18.73
N LEU A 153 -5.83 -0.37 -17.45
CA LEU A 153 -5.08 0.76 -16.89
C LEU A 153 -3.58 0.68 -17.26
N ASP A 154 -3.01 -0.51 -17.25
CA ASP A 154 -1.59 -0.69 -17.55
C ASP A 154 -1.27 -0.54 -19.04
N ASP A 155 -2.01 -1.26 -19.90
CA ASP A 155 -1.69 -1.36 -21.35
C ASP A 155 -2.33 -0.24 -22.19
N ILE A 156 -3.49 0.28 -21.80
CA ILE A 156 -4.29 1.21 -22.61
C ILE A 156 -4.25 2.65 -22.10
N ALA A 157 -4.18 2.85 -20.80
CA ALA A 157 -4.14 4.18 -20.20
C ALA A 157 -2.70 4.73 -20.16
N TYR A 158 -2.40 5.73 -21.00
CA TYR A 158 -1.02 6.26 -21.08
C TYR A 158 -0.64 7.25 -19.98
N GLU A 159 -1.62 7.86 -19.32
CA GLU A 159 -1.39 8.93 -18.35
C GLU A 159 -1.41 8.47 -16.90
N ILE A 160 -1.59 7.17 -16.68
CA ILE A 160 -1.57 6.53 -15.39
C ILE A 160 -0.58 5.36 -15.39
N VAL A 161 -0.03 5.05 -14.26
CA VAL A 161 0.67 3.81 -13.96
C VAL A 161 -0.04 3.13 -12.80
N ILE A 162 -0.18 1.83 -12.88
CA ILE A 162 -0.77 0.99 -11.84
C ILE A 162 0.22 -0.11 -11.48
N TYR A 163 0.23 -0.50 -10.20
CA TYR A 163 1.10 -1.53 -9.65
C TYR A 163 0.29 -2.38 -8.68
N GLU A 164 0.21 -3.67 -8.96
CA GLU A 164 -0.42 -4.64 -8.06
C GLU A 164 0.56 -5.02 -6.95
N TRP A 165 0.08 -5.09 -5.73
CA TRP A 165 0.89 -5.49 -4.59
C TRP A 165 0.10 -6.35 -3.61
N SER A 166 0.82 -7.11 -2.83
CA SER A 166 0.25 -7.91 -1.75
C SER A 166 1.18 -7.92 -0.55
N SER A 167 0.61 -8.04 0.62
CA SER A 167 1.36 -8.21 1.87
C SER A 167 0.74 -9.32 2.70
N THR A 168 1.58 -10.14 3.31
CA THR A 168 1.15 -11.25 4.17
C THR A 168 1.37 -10.90 5.63
N GLY A 169 0.35 -11.13 6.48
CA GLY A 169 0.41 -10.87 7.91
C GLY A 169 1.12 -11.96 8.70
N TYR A 170 1.20 -11.74 10.01
CA TYR A 170 1.81 -12.67 10.95
C TYR A 170 0.97 -13.93 11.20
N CYS A 171 -0.36 -13.86 10.97
CA CYS A 171 -1.25 -14.99 11.14
C CYS A 171 -1.44 -15.73 9.82
N GLN A 172 -1.48 -17.05 9.87
CA GLN A 172 -1.73 -17.84 8.68
C GLN A 172 -3.12 -17.54 8.10
N GLY A 173 -3.16 -17.02 6.88
CA GLY A 173 -4.38 -16.65 6.17
C GLY A 173 -4.72 -15.15 6.19
N ASP A 174 -3.93 -14.34 6.89
CA ASP A 174 -4.05 -12.89 6.80
C ASP A 174 -3.22 -12.37 5.62
N TYR A 175 -3.87 -11.67 4.71
CA TYR A 175 -3.21 -11.04 3.58
C TYR A 175 -3.95 -9.78 3.14
N VAL A 176 -3.22 -8.94 2.46
CA VAL A 176 -3.74 -7.75 1.79
C VAL A 176 -3.45 -7.88 0.31
N GLU A 177 -4.45 -7.60 -0.50
CA GLU A 177 -4.31 -7.40 -1.94
C GLU A 177 -4.63 -5.95 -2.24
N GLY A 178 -3.79 -5.30 -3.03
CA GLY A 178 -3.96 -3.90 -3.32
C GLY A 178 -3.38 -3.46 -4.65
N VAL A 179 -3.66 -2.22 -4.96
CA VAL A 179 -3.07 -1.51 -6.09
C VAL A 179 -2.50 -0.18 -5.64
N ALA A 180 -1.36 0.19 -6.20
CA ALA A 180 -0.85 1.54 -6.17
C ALA A 180 -1.03 2.16 -7.54
N TYR A 181 -1.41 3.43 -7.60
CA TYR A 181 -1.47 4.14 -8.85
C TYR A 181 -0.98 5.57 -8.74
N CYS A 182 -0.51 6.11 -9.85
CA CYS A 182 -0.13 7.51 -9.96
C CYS A 182 -0.41 7.98 -11.38
N ASP A 183 -1.03 9.15 -11.52
CA ASP A 183 -1.10 9.80 -12.81
C ASP A 183 0.16 10.65 -13.08
N LYS A 184 0.35 11.00 -14.33
CA LYS A 184 1.53 11.74 -14.78
C LYS A 184 1.66 13.13 -14.16
N GLU A 185 0.55 13.75 -13.79
CA GLU A 185 0.55 15.08 -13.18
C GLU A 185 0.96 15.02 -11.72
N ARG A 186 0.46 14.02 -10.97
CA ARG A 186 0.90 13.74 -9.61
C ARG A 186 2.38 13.42 -9.59
N PHE A 187 2.85 12.51 -10.46
CA PHE A 187 4.25 12.15 -10.53
C PHE A 187 5.17 13.34 -10.76
N LYS A 188 4.80 14.27 -11.65
CA LYS A 188 5.60 15.49 -11.90
C LYS A 188 5.68 16.42 -10.70
N LYS A 189 4.64 16.48 -9.89
CA LYS A 189 4.63 17.29 -8.66
C LYS A 189 5.57 16.72 -7.60
N MET A 190 5.62 15.39 -7.50
CA MET A 190 6.39 14.67 -6.48
C MET A 190 7.88 14.55 -6.81
N VAL A 191 8.22 14.30 -8.04
CA VAL A 191 9.60 13.91 -8.43
C VAL A 191 10.35 15.00 -9.22
N ASP A 192 9.72 16.14 -9.50
CA ASP A 192 10.30 17.30 -10.24
C ASP A 192 11.17 16.93 -11.47
N THR A 193 10.86 15.81 -12.15
CA THR A 193 11.61 15.33 -13.29
C THR A 193 10.72 14.99 -14.48
N ASN A 194 11.05 15.54 -15.64
CA ASN A 194 10.39 15.27 -16.91
C ASN A 194 11.03 14.04 -17.59
N THR A 195 10.99 12.87 -16.93
CA THR A 195 11.66 11.67 -17.42
C THR A 195 10.85 10.94 -18.47
N LYS A 196 11.53 10.50 -19.56
CA LYS A 196 10.90 9.65 -20.59
C LYS A 196 10.37 8.32 -20.02
N ASN A 197 10.93 7.86 -18.90
CA ASN A 197 10.62 6.60 -18.24
C ASN A 197 9.87 6.80 -16.91
N TRP A 198 9.01 7.80 -16.84
CA TRP A 198 8.32 8.15 -15.61
C TRP A 198 7.53 6.97 -14.98
N LYS A 199 6.91 6.11 -15.80
CA LYS A 199 6.17 4.94 -15.33
C LYS A 199 7.07 3.95 -14.56
N ASN A 200 8.23 3.61 -15.13
CA ASN A 200 9.17 2.70 -14.44
C ASN A 200 9.67 3.32 -13.13
N ARG A 201 9.95 4.63 -13.13
CA ARG A 201 10.37 5.31 -11.91
C ARG A 201 9.26 5.36 -10.86
N ALA A 202 8.01 5.49 -11.27
CA ALA A 202 6.87 5.42 -10.36
C ALA A 202 6.75 4.01 -9.74
N ILE A 203 6.94 2.95 -10.54
CA ILE A 203 6.93 1.58 -10.03
C ILE A 203 8.06 1.35 -8.99
N GLU A 204 9.27 1.81 -9.27
CA GLU A 204 10.39 1.72 -8.30
C GLU A 204 10.05 2.41 -6.96
N LEU A 205 9.35 3.55 -7.00
CA LEU A 205 8.89 4.22 -5.79
C LEU A 205 7.79 3.43 -5.09
N PHE A 206 6.82 2.89 -5.84
CA PHE A 206 5.76 2.07 -5.27
C PHE A 206 6.29 0.84 -4.56
N GLU A 207 7.30 0.17 -5.12
CA GLU A 207 7.93 -1.00 -4.48
C GLU A 207 8.51 -0.65 -3.11
N SER A 208 9.14 0.53 -2.97
CA SER A 208 9.64 1.01 -1.68
C SER A 208 8.51 1.40 -0.74
N GLU A 209 7.57 2.21 -1.22
CA GLU A 209 6.46 2.74 -0.40
C GLU A 209 5.54 1.61 0.10
N VAL A 210 5.25 0.61 -0.74
CA VAL A 210 4.46 -0.58 -0.37
C VAL A 210 5.12 -1.38 0.75
N LYS A 211 6.46 -1.48 0.74
CA LYS A 211 7.20 -2.15 1.81
C LYS A 211 6.96 -1.45 3.14
N ASP A 212 7.07 -0.14 3.19
CA ASP A 212 6.87 0.65 4.40
C ASP A 212 5.40 0.59 4.89
N ILE A 213 4.44 0.67 3.95
CA ILE A 213 3.03 0.47 4.25
C ILE A 213 2.77 -0.92 4.85
N GLY A 214 3.40 -1.97 4.28
CA GLY A 214 3.32 -3.34 4.80
C GLY A 214 3.87 -3.46 6.21
N MET A 215 5.02 -2.85 6.50
CA MET A 215 5.59 -2.83 7.86
C MET A 215 4.65 -2.16 8.85
N TRP A 216 4.06 -1.02 8.49
CA TRP A 216 3.07 -0.36 9.33
C TRP A 216 1.82 -1.23 9.55
N MET A 217 1.26 -1.84 8.48
CA MET A 217 0.05 -2.68 8.57
C MET A 217 0.19 -3.83 9.55
N TRP A 218 1.39 -4.42 9.59
CA TRP A 218 1.66 -5.59 10.42
C TRP A 218 2.32 -5.27 11.75
N GLY A 219 2.45 -3.96 12.07
CA GLY A 219 3.01 -3.51 13.33
C GLY A 219 4.52 -3.79 13.45
N ASP A 220 5.24 -3.77 12.33
CA ASP A 220 6.69 -4.01 12.28
C ASP A 220 7.50 -2.71 12.27
N VAL A 221 6.86 -1.60 12.61
CA VAL A 221 7.55 -0.32 12.82
C VAL A 221 8.23 -0.32 14.18
N LYS A 222 9.44 0.18 14.22
CA LYS A 222 10.32 0.08 15.38
C LYS A 222 10.66 1.45 15.96
N GLY A 223 10.99 1.44 17.25
CA GLY A 223 11.60 2.56 17.95
C GLY A 223 12.76 2.08 18.79
N PHE A 224 13.55 3.03 19.33
CA PHE A 224 14.59 2.70 20.28
C PHE A 224 14.52 3.54 21.54
N PHE A 225 15.03 2.95 22.63
CA PHE A 225 15.47 3.65 23.83
C PHE A 225 16.97 3.49 23.97
N LEU A 226 17.67 4.60 24.17
CA LEU A 226 19.06 4.61 24.58
C LEU A 226 19.13 5.04 26.04
N GLU A 227 19.65 4.17 26.88
CA GLU A 227 19.75 4.36 28.32
C GLU A 227 21.21 4.30 28.79
N LYS A 228 21.51 5.01 29.87
CA LYS A 228 22.84 5.01 30.50
C LYS A 228 22.73 4.57 31.96
N LYS A 229 23.70 3.76 32.39
CA LYS A 229 23.84 3.39 33.81
C LYS A 229 24.15 4.61 34.63
N ARG A 230 23.26 4.91 35.58
CA ARG A 230 23.47 5.90 36.62
C ARG A 230 23.76 5.19 37.95
N HIS A 231 25.00 5.29 38.42
CA HIS A 231 25.42 4.67 39.65
C HIS A 231 25.03 5.60 40.83
N TYR A 232 24.57 4.99 41.93
CA TYR A 232 24.26 5.67 43.17
C TYR A 232 24.50 4.73 44.34
N THR A 233 24.77 5.32 45.49
CA THR A 233 24.96 4.57 46.74
C THR A 233 23.66 4.65 47.57
N LYS A 234 23.05 3.50 47.83
CA LYS A 234 21.92 3.39 48.77
C LYS A 234 22.47 3.35 50.18
N MET A 235 21.93 4.22 51.06
CA MET A 235 22.19 4.19 52.49
C MET A 235 20.94 3.61 53.19
N TYR A 236 21.15 2.55 53.97
CA TYR A 236 20.10 1.92 54.78
C TYR A 236 19.99 2.55 56.16
N GLU A 237 18.86 2.32 56.85
CA GLU A 237 18.58 2.89 58.18
C GLU A 237 19.60 2.42 59.28
N ASP A 238 20.20 1.26 59.08
CA ASP A 238 21.25 0.70 59.94
C ASP A 238 22.65 1.29 59.66
N GLY A 239 22.76 2.21 58.71
CA GLY A 239 24.00 2.85 58.29
C GLY A 239 24.83 2.07 57.27
N GLU A 240 24.38 0.90 56.85
CA GLU A 240 25.03 0.17 55.77
C GLU A 240 24.82 0.88 54.43
N THR A 241 25.80 0.78 53.55
CA THR A 241 25.74 1.34 52.20
C THR A 241 25.91 0.24 51.16
N SER A 242 25.14 0.29 50.08
CA SER A 242 25.36 -0.56 48.93
C SER A 242 25.38 0.26 47.65
N ASP A 243 26.32 -0.05 46.77
CA ASP A 243 26.33 0.53 45.43
C ASP A 243 25.25 -0.13 44.59
N SER A 244 24.51 0.68 43.88
CA SER A 244 23.43 0.27 43.00
C SER A 244 23.49 1.09 41.71
N TYR A 245 22.73 0.70 40.74
CA TYR A 245 22.58 1.49 39.53
C TYR A 245 21.13 1.43 39.05
N GLU A 246 20.74 2.43 38.28
CA GLU A 246 19.52 2.46 37.52
C GLU A 246 19.83 2.84 36.07
N TRP A 247 18.93 2.48 35.15
CA TRP A 247 19.02 2.89 33.78
C TRP A 247 18.26 4.19 33.62
N GLU A 248 18.92 5.23 33.13
CA GLU A 248 18.36 6.54 32.83
C GLU A 248 18.27 6.70 31.32
N GLU A 249 17.07 6.92 30.81
CA GLU A 249 16.86 7.20 29.39
C GLU A 249 17.55 8.52 29.05
N ILE A 250 18.36 8.51 28.00
CA ILE A 250 19.10 9.68 27.50
C ILE A 250 18.67 10.08 26.11
N ASP A 251 18.11 9.14 25.35
CA ASP A 251 17.55 9.41 24.03
C ASP A 251 16.53 8.34 23.65
N SER A 252 15.57 8.70 22.78
CA SER A 252 14.59 7.79 22.21
C SER A 252 14.05 8.34 20.90
N CYS A 253 13.78 7.45 19.97
CA CYS A 253 13.14 7.79 18.70
C CYS A 253 12.26 6.64 18.24
N CYS A 254 11.25 6.94 17.43
CA CYS A 254 10.31 5.99 16.86
C CYS A 254 10.15 6.23 15.35
N GLY A 255 9.36 5.38 14.68
CA GLY A 255 9.09 5.53 13.24
C GLY A 255 10.19 4.96 12.34
N TYR A 256 10.91 3.92 12.78
CA TYR A 256 11.92 3.23 11.97
C TYR A 256 11.30 2.11 11.15
N TYR A 257 11.43 2.21 9.83
CA TYR A 257 10.98 1.21 8.84
C TYR A 257 12.16 0.37 8.34
N TYR A 258 12.86 -0.29 9.27
CA TYR A 258 13.99 -1.17 8.99
C TYR A 258 13.59 -2.64 9.14
N ASP A 259 14.03 -3.49 8.22
CA ASP A 259 13.79 -4.94 8.30
C ASP A 259 14.46 -5.56 9.52
N ASP A 260 15.71 -5.16 9.80
CA ASP A 260 16.51 -5.69 10.90
C ASP A 260 16.64 -4.67 12.04
N ALA A 261 16.39 -5.13 13.27
CA ALA A 261 16.61 -4.33 14.47
C ALA A 261 18.11 -4.01 14.71
N ASP A 262 19.00 -4.85 14.23
CA ASP A 262 20.45 -4.63 14.34
C ASP A 262 20.92 -3.41 13.54
N ASP A 263 20.27 -3.10 12.43
CA ASP A 263 20.57 -1.89 11.63
C ASP A 263 20.30 -0.62 12.43
N ILE A 264 19.21 -0.57 13.19
CA ILE A 264 18.87 0.56 14.07
C ILE A 264 19.92 0.66 15.19
N ILE A 265 20.31 -0.48 15.78
CA ILE A 265 21.33 -0.51 16.83
C ILE A 265 22.66 0.05 16.30
N GLU A 266 23.09 -0.32 15.11
CA GLU A 266 24.31 0.19 14.49
C GLU A 266 24.23 1.70 14.21
N GLU A 267 23.10 2.20 13.77
CA GLU A 267 22.86 3.61 13.56
C GLU A 267 22.96 4.40 14.88
N VAL A 268 22.29 3.95 15.93
CA VAL A 268 22.34 4.57 17.27
C VAL A 268 23.77 4.57 17.84
N ILE A 269 24.50 3.46 17.69
CA ILE A 269 25.91 3.36 18.11
C ILE A 269 26.77 4.41 17.40
N LYS A 270 26.57 4.55 16.09
CA LYS A 270 27.32 5.51 15.26
C LYS A 270 26.98 6.95 15.61
N GLU A 271 25.71 7.26 15.75
CA GLU A 271 25.22 8.60 16.03
C GLU A 271 25.71 9.10 17.40
N HIS A 272 25.65 8.26 18.43
CA HIS A 272 26.08 8.59 19.78
C HIS A 272 27.56 8.31 20.08
N GLY A 273 28.32 7.83 19.08
CA GLY A 273 29.75 7.55 19.21
C GLY A 273 30.06 6.51 20.28
N LEU A 274 29.15 5.53 20.49
CA LEU A 274 29.31 4.52 21.52
C LEU A 274 30.42 3.54 21.14
N GLN A 275 31.39 3.37 22.02
CA GLN A 275 32.46 2.39 21.84
C GLN A 275 32.42 1.37 22.99
N PRO A 276 32.68 0.07 22.72
CA PRO A 276 32.95 -0.87 23.78
C PRO A 276 34.09 -0.29 24.60
N LYS A 277 33.89 -0.06 25.91
CA LYS A 277 35.04 0.19 26.78
C LYS A 277 35.89 -1.04 26.69
N ASP A 278 37.14 -0.92 26.23
CA ASP A 278 38.12 -1.96 26.32
C ASP A 278 38.05 -2.50 27.75
N ALA A 279 37.82 -3.82 27.84
CA ALA A 279 37.76 -4.49 29.13
C ALA A 279 39.15 -4.33 29.78
N ALA A 280 39.21 -3.43 30.75
CA ALA A 280 40.40 -3.18 31.55
C ALA A 280 40.58 -4.30 32.60
#